data_1360cb18a0c137f67098a4dc344f881a
#
_entry.id   1360cb18a0c137f67098a4dc344f881a
#
_cell.length_a   1.000
_cell.length_b   1.000
_cell.length_c   1.000
_cell.angle_alpha   90.00
_cell.angle_beta   90.00
_cell.angle_gamma   90.00
#
_symmetry.space_group_name_H-M   'P 1'
#
loop_
_entity.id
_entity.type
_entity.pdbx_description
1 polymer ?
#
loop_
_entity_poly.entity_id
_entity_poly.type
_entity_poly.pdbx_seq_one_letter_code
_entity_poly.pdbx_strand_id
1 'polypeptide(L)'
;MPDGREGAMSGGGAEARRHSGRTGAGETKPLQAGAGLLFLREEEIRLAQDLLFFAYRDFTNVADLILEELGLGRAHHRALHFIGRNPGITVTDLLGILRITKQSLARVLSVLVERGYVAQSPGTDDRRQRLLTLTETGQALERRLFERQRERLTAAYREAGAAAVEGFRRVTRGIMDDEARAYVDGAERGAPPNPHPRGA
;
A
#
# COMPACT_ATOMS: atom_id res chain seq x y z
N MET A 1 -72.73 -15.80 -27.98
CA MET A 1 -74.12 -15.95 -27.70
C MET A 1 -74.34 -17.03 -26.66
N PRO A 2 -75.19 -16.87 -25.66
CA PRO A 2 -75.47 -15.71 -24.83
C PRO A 2 -75.25 -16.02 -23.33
N ASP A 3 -75.30 -15.03 -22.57
CA ASP A 3 -76.32 -14.45 -21.68
C ASP A 3 -76.09 -14.93 -20.24
N GLY A 4 -76.19 -14.18 -19.24
CA GLY A 4 -76.82 -12.97 -18.94
C GLY A 4 -76.97 -12.76 -17.44
N ARG A 5 -77.05 -11.51 -17.07
CA ARG A 5 -77.85 -10.93 -16.00
C ARG A 5 -77.49 -11.20 -14.55
N GLU A 6 -77.13 -10.12 -13.90
CA GLU A 6 -77.96 -9.06 -13.21
C GLU A 6 -78.35 -9.40 -11.78
N GLY A 7 -78.19 -8.41 -10.93
CA GLY A 7 -78.88 -8.17 -9.67
C GLY A 7 -77.98 -7.63 -8.60
N ALA A 8 -77.76 -6.42 -8.40
CA ALA A 8 -78.59 -5.25 -7.95
C ALA A 8 -78.79 -5.23 -6.44
N MET A 9 -78.41 -4.06 -5.88
CA MET A 9 -78.96 -3.37 -4.72
C MET A 9 -78.57 -3.90 -3.33
N SER A 10 -78.27 -3.17 -2.33
CA SER A 10 -78.57 -1.81 -1.86
C SER A 10 -78.01 -1.64 -0.45
N GLY A 11 -77.54 -0.51 -0.12
CA GLY A 11 -77.97 0.14 1.12
C GLY A 11 -76.93 0.24 2.25
N GLY A 12 -76.46 1.43 2.47
CA GLY A 12 -76.67 2.13 3.69
C GLY A 12 -75.63 2.08 4.78
N GLY A 13 -75.15 3.23 5.16
CA GLY A 13 -74.77 3.44 6.55
C GLY A 13 -73.37 4.04 6.78
N ALA A 14 -73.33 5.34 6.89
CA ALA A 14 -72.22 6.10 7.43
C ALA A 14 -71.96 5.75 8.90
N GLU A 15 -70.71 5.60 9.26
CA GLU A 15 -70.31 6.08 10.58
C GLU A 15 -68.78 6.31 10.64
N ALA A 16 -68.49 7.56 10.88
CA ALA A 16 -67.17 8.05 11.13
C ALA A 16 -66.63 7.55 12.49
N ARG A 17 -65.51 6.89 12.54
CA ARG A 17 -64.66 6.82 13.75
C ARG A 17 -63.27 7.13 13.44
N ARG A 18 -62.84 8.26 13.98
CA ARG A 18 -61.41 8.67 14.14
C ARG A 18 -60.70 7.65 15.02
N HIS A 19 -59.57 7.12 14.55
CA HIS A 19 -58.54 6.61 15.42
C HIS A 19 -57.17 6.91 14.75
N SER A 20 -56.57 7.95 15.27
CA SER A 20 -55.36 7.91 16.07
C SER A 20 -54.17 7.24 15.39
N GLY A 21 -53.26 8.09 14.97
CA GLY A 21 -51.98 7.76 14.40
C GLY A 21 -51.17 6.77 15.27
N ARG A 22 -50.60 5.84 14.58
CA ARG A 22 -49.45 5.07 15.09
C ARG A 22 -48.36 5.18 14.04
N THR A 23 -47.49 6.17 14.27
CA THR A 23 -46.18 6.26 13.68
C THR A 23 -45.44 4.95 13.97
N GLY A 24 -45.41 4.10 12.97
CA GLY A 24 -44.51 2.97 12.95
C GLY A 24 -43.10 3.53 12.85
N ALA A 25 -42.44 3.66 14.00
CA ALA A 25 -41.00 3.78 14.05
C ALA A 25 -40.43 2.53 13.39
N GLY A 26 -39.80 2.72 12.23
CA GLY A 26 -39.02 1.67 11.58
C GLY A 26 -37.95 1.21 12.57
N GLU A 27 -38.16 0.03 13.12
CA GLU A 27 -37.09 -0.70 13.78
C GLU A 27 -35.99 -0.90 12.75
N THR A 28 -34.98 -0.04 12.79
CA THR A 28 -33.69 -0.31 12.23
C THR A 28 -33.16 -1.52 12.98
N LYS A 29 -33.34 -2.68 12.38
CA LYS A 29 -32.73 -3.95 12.79
C LYS A 29 -31.25 -3.67 13.03
N PRO A 30 -30.69 -3.91 14.24
CA PRO A 30 -29.27 -3.73 14.44
C PRO A 30 -28.55 -4.66 13.46
N LEU A 31 -27.80 -4.07 12.52
CA LEU A 31 -26.88 -4.82 11.66
C LEU A 31 -26.05 -5.69 12.59
N GLN A 32 -26.05 -6.98 12.29
CA GLN A 32 -25.38 -8.06 12.99
C GLN A 32 -23.94 -7.65 13.33
N ALA A 33 -23.73 -7.12 14.52
CA ALA A 33 -22.41 -6.70 15.01
C ALA A 33 -21.40 -7.87 15.12
N GLY A 34 -21.90 -9.11 15.02
CA GLY A 34 -21.05 -10.30 15.05
C GLY A 34 -20.51 -10.76 13.69
N ALA A 35 -21.24 -10.55 12.59
CA ALA A 35 -20.78 -10.98 11.25
C ALA A 35 -19.74 -10.01 10.64
N GLY A 36 -19.78 -8.73 11.02
CA GLY A 36 -18.89 -7.70 10.47
C GLY A 36 -17.44 -7.76 10.95
N LEU A 37 -17.11 -8.56 11.96
CA LEU A 37 -15.77 -8.61 12.56
C LEU A 37 -15.14 -10.03 12.49
N LEU A 38 -15.64 -10.91 11.66
CA LEU A 38 -15.09 -12.26 11.49
C LEU A 38 -13.62 -12.25 11.05
N PHE A 39 -13.24 -11.21 10.29
CA PHE A 39 -11.85 -10.98 9.87
C PHE A 39 -10.89 -10.61 11.01
N LEU A 40 -11.39 -10.37 12.23
CA LEU A 40 -10.58 -10.12 13.43
C LEU A 40 -10.40 -11.38 14.31
N ARG A 41 -10.89 -12.54 13.87
CA ARG A 41 -10.63 -13.80 14.57
C ARG A 41 -9.14 -14.13 14.51
N GLU A 42 -8.66 -14.86 15.50
CA GLU A 42 -7.24 -15.18 15.61
C GLU A 42 -6.72 -15.91 14.35
N GLU A 43 -7.49 -16.86 13.83
CA GLU A 43 -7.13 -17.60 12.62
C GLU A 43 -6.99 -16.69 11.40
N GLU A 44 -7.88 -15.70 11.26
CA GLU A 44 -7.81 -14.73 10.15
C GLU A 44 -6.59 -13.80 10.27
N ILE A 45 -6.24 -13.42 11.50
CA ILE A 45 -5.03 -12.62 11.73
C ILE A 45 -3.77 -13.45 11.47
N ARG A 46 -3.72 -14.72 11.86
CA ARG A 46 -2.62 -15.64 11.53
C ARG A 46 -2.49 -15.83 10.02
N LEU A 47 -3.60 -16.03 9.32
CA LEU A 47 -3.61 -16.09 7.85
C LEU A 47 -3.06 -14.82 7.23
N ALA A 48 -3.44 -13.65 7.75
CA ALA A 48 -2.91 -12.36 7.27
C ALA A 48 -1.38 -12.26 7.48
N GLN A 49 -0.86 -12.76 8.60
CA GLN A 49 0.59 -12.83 8.84
C GLN A 49 1.29 -13.73 7.82
N ASP A 50 0.74 -14.94 7.58
CA ASP A 50 1.29 -15.87 6.59
C ASP A 50 1.28 -15.27 5.18
N LEU A 51 0.18 -14.60 4.79
CA LEU A 51 0.08 -13.90 3.52
C LEU A 51 1.16 -12.83 3.37
N LEU A 52 1.42 -12.02 4.41
CA LEU A 52 2.47 -11.00 4.38
C LEU A 52 3.87 -11.63 4.27
N PHE A 53 4.16 -12.69 5.02
CA PHE A 53 5.47 -13.36 4.97
C PHE A 53 5.73 -14.00 3.60
N PHE A 54 4.78 -14.76 3.07
CA PHE A 54 4.94 -15.43 1.79
C PHE A 54 4.92 -14.45 0.63
N ALA A 55 4.03 -13.47 0.64
CA ALA A 55 3.98 -12.43 -0.39
C ALA A 55 5.29 -11.64 -0.44
N TYR A 56 5.84 -11.21 0.71
CA TYR A 56 7.11 -10.50 0.78
C TYR A 56 8.27 -11.38 0.30
N ARG A 57 8.34 -12.63 0.75
CA ARG A 57 9.35 -13.61 0.30
C ARG A 57 9.36 -13.72 -1.23
N ASP A 58 8.19 -13.98 -1.79
CA ASP A 58 8.07 -14.26 -3.23
C ASP A 58 8.21 -12.99 -4.07
N PHE A 59 7.77 -11.85 -3.55
CA PHE A 59 7.99 -10.55 -4.18
C PHE A 59 9.48 -10.17 -4.25
N THR A 60 10.25 -10.48 -3.21
CA THR A 60 11.68 -10.17 -3.18
C THR A 60 12.49 -11.19 -3.99
N ASN A 61 12.10 -12.46 -4.00
CA ASN A 61 12.84 -13.54 -4.65
C ASN A 61 13.02 -13.35 -6.17
N VAL A 62 12.08 -12.69 -6.84
CA VAL A 62 12.20 -12.44 -8.29
C VAL A 62 13.36 -11.49 -8.65
N ALA A 63 13.75 -10.63 -7.71
CA ALA A 63 14.90 -9.75 -7.85
C ALA A 63 16.18 -10.42 -7.36
N ASP A 64 16.10 -11.33 -6.38
CA ASP A 64 17.26 -11.99 -5.77
C ASP A 64 18.08 -12.77 -6.81
N LEU A 65 17.43 -13.42 -7.78
CA LEU A 65 18.14 -14.15 -8.85
C LEU A 65 19.07 -13.24 -9.66
N ILE A 66 18.62 -12.03 -10.00
CA ILE A 66 19.44 -11.04 -10.70
C ILE A 66 20.59 -10.54 -9.80
N LEU A 67 20.29 -10.34 -8.53
CA LEU A 67 21.27 -9.85 -7.56
C LEU A 67 22.37 -10.89 -7.30
N GLU A 68 22.02 -12.17 -7.22
CA GLU A 68 22.96 -13.28 -7.05
C GLU A 68 23.96 -13.37 -8.22
N GLU A 69 23.47 -13.26 -9.47
CA GLU A 69 24.33 -13.20 -10.67
C GLU A 69 25.39 -12.09 -10.58
N LEU A 70 25.04 -10.99 -9.89
CA LEU A 70 25.91 -9.83 -9.74
C LEU A 70 26.68 -9.84 -8.40
N GLY A 71 26.54 -10.87 -7.57
CA GLY A 71 27.13 -10.88 -6.22
C GLY A 71 26.63 -9.75 -5.33
N LEU A 72 25.39 -9.32 -5.54
CA LEU A 72 24.69 -8.34 -4.74
C LEU A 72 23.63 -9.03 -3.87
N GLY A 73 23.05 -8.31 -2.92
CA GLY A 73 21.97 -8.82 -2.07
C GLY A 73 20.88 -7.79 -1.84
N ARG A 74 19.84 -8.16 -1.10
CA ARG A 74 18.63 -7.35 -0.83
C ARG A 74 18.94 -5.95 -0.27
N ALA A 75 20.01 -5.80 0.52
CA ALA A 75 20.40 -4.48 1.03
C ALA A 75 20.87 -3.54 -0.11
N HIS A 76 21.58 -4.07 -1.10
CA HIS A 76 21.99 -3.32 -2.29
C HIS A 76 20.76 -2.95 -3.13
N HIS A 77 19.82 -3.89 -3.34
CA HIS A 77 18.56 -3.62 -4.05
C HIS A 77 17.77 -2.49 -3.38
N ARG A 78 17.57 -2.54 -2.05
CA ARG A 78 16.86 -1.49 -1.33
C ARG A 78 17.54 -0.14 -1.47
N ALA A 79 18.87 -0.09 -1.40
CA ALA A 79 19.62 1.14 -1.60
C ALA A 79 19.43 1.69 -3.02
N LEU A 80 19.58 0.85 -4.06
CA LEU A 80 19.35 1.24 -5.46
C LEU A 80 17.94 1.79 -5.66
N HIS A 81 16.92 1.10 -5.15
CA HIS A 81 15.52 1.51 -5.25
C HIS A 81 15.28 2.90 -4.65
N PHE A 82 15.72 3.14 -3.40
CA PHE A 82 15.46 4.41 -2.74
C PHE A 82 16.31 5.56 -3.28
N ILE A 83 17.54 5.30 -3.71
CA ILE A 83 18.36 6.31 -4.41
C ILE A 83 17.74 6.66 -5.77
N GLY A 84 17.25 5.67 -6.51
CA GLY A 84 16.60 5.89 -7.81
C GLY A 84 15.31 6.70 -7.69
N ARG A 85 14.52 6.45 -6.64
CA ARG A 85 13.30 7.23 -6.37
C ARG A 85 13.57 8.64 -5.83
N ASN A 86 14.76 8.89 -5.29
CA ASN A 86 15.12 10.14 -4.63
C ASN A 86 16.51 10.59 -5.06
N PRO A 87 16.70 11.01 -6.33
CA PRO A 87 17.99 11.47 -6.79
C PRO A 87 18.52 12.64 -5.94
N GLY A 88 19.75 12.54 -5.47
CA GLY A 88 20.33 13.53 -4.55
C GLY A 88 20.01 13.27 -3.07
N ILE A 89 19.47 12.13 -2.72
CA ILE A 89 19.22 11.74 -1.32
C ILE A 89 20.53 11.75 -0.53
N THR A 90 20.49 12.24 0.71
CA THR A 90 21.66 12.19 1.59
C THR A 90 21.84 10.78 2.18
N VAL A 91 23.07 10.47 2.57
CA VAL A 91 23.37 9.20 3.29
C VAL A 91 22.57 9.11 4.59
N THR A 92 22.33 10.23 5.26
CA THR A 92 21.55 10.29 6.50
C THR A 92 20.07 9.95 6.25
N ASP A 93 19.47 10.54 5.22
CA ASP A 93 18.09 10.25 4.85
C ASP A 93 17.89 8.82 4.39
N LEU A 94 18.82 8.30 3.59
CA LEU A 94 18.80 6.90 3.17
C LEU A 94 18.92 5.95 4.37
N LEU A 95 19.73 6.30 5.37
CA LEU A 95 19.87 5.52 6.59
C LEU A 95 18.54 5.48 7.38
N GLY A 96 17.84 6.60 7.48
CA GLY A 96 16.52 6.70 8.11
C GLY A 96 15.51 5.79 7.41
N ILE A 97 15.42 5.85 6.08
CA ILE A 97 14.51 5.02 5.28
C ILE A 97 14.81 3.52 5.45
N LEU A 98 16.07 3.14 5.36
CA LEU A 98 16.48 1.73 5.36
C LEU A 98 16.45 1.10 6.76
N ARG A 99 16.57 1.90 7.82
CA ARG A 99 16.63 1.47 9.22
C ARG A 99 17.65 0.36 9.48
N ILE A 100 18.84 0.55 8.94
CA ILE A 100 20.01 -0.32 9.14
C ILE A 100 21.12 0.47 9.83
N THR A 101 22.16 -0.23 10.30
CA THR A 101 23.29 0.45 10.94
C THR A 101 24.11 1.26 9.92
N LYS A 102 24.73 2.35 10.38
CA LYS A 102 25.66 3.15 9.55
C LYS A 102 26.74 2.27 8.90
N GLN A 103 27.27 1.31 9.65
CA GLN A 103 28.30 0.39 9.15
C GLN A 103 27.75 -0.50 8.03
N SER A 104 26.53 -1.03 8.16
CA SER A 104 25.89 -1.84 7.12
C SER A 104 25.65 -1.01 5.86
N LEU A 105 25.14 0.21 6.00
CA LEU A 105 24.93 1.10 4.86
C LEU A 105 26.25 1.48 4.19
N ALA A 106 27.30 1.77 4.95
CA ALA A 106 28.61 2.10 4.40
C ALA A 106 29.18 0.96 3.53
N ARG A 107 29.04 -0.29 3.97
CA ARG A 107 29.46 -1.47 3.18
C ARG A 107 28.65 -1.60 1.88
N VAL A 108 27.33 -1.42 1.96
CA VAL A 108 26.44 -1.45 0.79
C VAL A 108 26.82 -0.37 -0.21
N LEU A 109 26.98 0.88 0.25
CA LEU A 109 27.35 2.01 -0.61
C LEU A 109 28.75 1.85 -1.20
N SER A 110 29.71 1.33 -0.43
CA SER A 110 31.07 1.06 -0.95
C SER A 110 31.03 0.18 -2.18
N VAL A 111 30.30 -0.95 -2.11
CA VAL A 111 30.14 -1.88 -3.24
C VAL A 111 29.42 -1.22 -4.42
N LEU A 112 28.36 -0.47 -4.17
CA LEU A 112 27.58 0.17 -5.24
C LEU A 112 28.38 1.28 -5.95
N VAL A 113 29.18 2.04 -5.21
CA VAL A 113 30.04 3.10 -5.77
C VAL A 113 31.22 2.49 -6.52
N GLU A 114 31.91 1.51 -5.92
CA GLU A 114 33.05 0.82 -6.54
C GLU A 114 32.67 0.16 -7.88
N ARG A 115 31.46 -0.40 -7.95
CA ARG A 115 30.94 -1.02 -9.17
C ARG A 115 30.29 -0.03 -10.14
N GLY A 116 30.31 1.26 -9.85
CA GLY A 116 29.81 2.31 -10.72
C GLY A 116 28.28 2.36 -10.84
N TYR A 117 27.52 1.81 -9.89
CA TYR A 117 26.05 1.91 -9.88
C TYR A 117 25.56 3.21 -9.21
N VAL A 118 26.31 3.73 -8.25
CA VAL A 118 25.98 4.94 -7.49
C VAL A 118 27.11 5.94 -7.60
N ALA A 119 26.76 7.19 -7.88
CA ALA A 119 27.67 8.33 -7.80
C ALA A 119 27.43 9.09 -6.48
N GLN A 120 28.52 9.62 -5.91
CA GLN A 120 28.47 10.46 -4.72
C GLN A 120 29.01 11.85 -5.07
N SER A 121 28.28 12.89 -4.66
CA SER A 121 28.72 14.28 -4.76
C SER A 121 28.62 14.99 -3.42
N PRO A 122 29.43 16.03 -3.16
CA PRO A 122 29.24 16.87 -1.98
C PRO A 122 27.92 17.64 -2.08
N GLY A 123 27.26 17.88 -0.95
CA GLY A 123 26.07 18.73 -0.89
C GLY A 123 26.36 20.16 -1.28
N THR A 124 25.39 20.84 -1.84
CA THR A 124 25.47 22.27 -2.24
C THR A 124 25.51 23.20 -1.05
N ASP A 125 24.65 22.95 -0.06
CA ASP A 125 24.48 23.81 1.11
C ASP A 125 25.44 23.43 2.25
N ASP A 126 25.69 22.10 2.39
CA ASP A 126 26.66 21.57 3.33
C ASP A 126 27.55 20.53 2.64
N ARG A 127 28.79 20.91 2.36
CA ARG A 127 29.81 20.04 1.72
C ARG A 127 30.17 18.79 2.52
N ARG A 128 29.78 18.72 3.80
CA ARG A 128 29.97 17.52 4.65
C ARG A 128 28.95 16.43 4.30
N GLN A 129 27.79 16.83 3.76
CA GLN A 129 26.79 15.89 3.29
C GLN A 129 27.25 15.21 1.99
N ARG A 130 26.90 13.96 1.83
CA ARG A 130 27.11 13.21 0.60
C ARG A 130 25.75 12.95 -0.04
N LEU A 131 25.58 13.46 -1.24
CA LEU A 131 24.40 13.26 -2.08
C LEU A 131 24.62 12.03 -2.95
N LEU A 132 23.60 11.19 -3.05
CA LEU A 132 23.63 9.92 -3.78
C LEU A 132 22.73 10.01 -5.01
N THR A 133 23.24 9.58 -6.16
CA THR A 133 22.50 9.46 -7.40
C THR A 133 22.84 8.13 -8.08
N LEU A 134 21.89 7.56 -8.82
CA LEU A 134 22.23 6.43 -9.69
C LEU A 134 22.98 6.94 -10.92
N THR A 135 24.00 6.19 -11.32
CA THR A 135 24.62 6.32 -12.65
C THR A 135 23.70 5.73 -13.72
N GLU A 136 24.03 5.88 -15.00
CA GLU A 136 23.30 5.21 -16.08
C GLU A 136 23.25 3.69 -15.88
N THR A 137 24.37 3.09 -15.50
CA THR A 137 24.45 1.65 -15.20
C THR A 137 23.58 1.28 -13.98
N GLY A 138 23.59 2.14 -12.95
CA GLY A 138 22.73 1.97 -11.77
C GLY A 138 21.25 2.08 -12.10
N GLN A 139 20.85 3.02 -12.94
CA GLN A 139 19.49 3.18 -13.43
C GLN A 139 19.03 1.97 -14.25
N ALA A 140 19.90 1.46 -15.12
CA ALA A 140 19.61 0.26 -15.91
C ALA A 140 19.39 -0.98 -15.02
N LEU A 141 20.22 -1.15 -13.97
CA LEU A 141 20.07 -2.24 -13.02
C LEU A 141 18.79 -2.07 -12.18
N GLU A 142 18.53 -0.89 -11.64
CA GLU A 142 17.29 -0.61 -10.88
C GLU A 142 16.06 -0.88 -11.72
N ARG A 143 16.05 -0.44 -12.98
CA ARG A 143 14.97 -0.70 -13.92
C ARG A 143 14.76 -2.20 -14.15
N ARG A 144 15.83 -2.98 -14.34
CA ARG A 144 15.75 -4.44 -14.54
C ARG A 144 15.13 -5.12 -13.31
N LEU A 145 15.52 -4.73 -12.10
CA LEU A 145 14.97 -5.25 -10.85
C LEU A 145 13.50 -4.87 -10.68
N PHE A 146 13.16 -3.61 -10.94
CA PHE A 146 11.80 -3.10 -10.87
C PHE A 146 10.85 -3.83 -11.84
N GLU A 147 11.25 -4.04 -13.09
CA GLU A 147 10.40 -4.69 -14.10
C GLU A 147 10.00 -6.11 -13.68
N ARG A 148 10.90 -6.87 -13.06
CA ARG A 148 10.57 -8.21 -12.54
C ARG A 148 9.53 -8.17 -11.42
N GLN A 149 9.66 -7.22 -10.50
CA GLN A 149 8.69 -7.04 -9.44
C GLN A 149 7.37 -6.47 -9.97
N ARG A 150 7.43 -5.56 -10.94
CA ARG A 150 6.28 -4.97 -11.61
C ARG A 150 5.41 -6.03 -12.29
N GLU A 151 6.01 -6.95 -13.03
CA GLU A 151 5.30 -8.04 -13.69
C GLU A 151 4.42 -8.81 -12.70
N ARG A 152 4.98 -9.18 -11.54
CA ARG A 152 4.27 -9.93 -10.49
C ARG A 152 3.13 -9.13 -9.87
N LEU A 153 3.40 -7.89 -9.48
CA LEU A 153 2.38 -7.02 -8.92
C LEU A 153 1.26 -6.71 -9.91
N THR A 154 1.61 -6.46 -11.18
CA THR A 154 0.63 -6.15 -12.22
C THR A 154 -0.30 -7.34 -12.47
N ALA A 155 0.22 -8.57 -12.50
CA ALA A 155 -0.60 -9.77 -12.62
C ALA A 155 -1.60 -9.90 -11.48
N ALA A 156 -1.12 -9.79 -10.23
CA ALA A 156 -1.96 -9.84 -9.04
C ALA A 156 -3.01 -8.72 -9.00
N TYR A 157 -2.66 -7.50 -9.38
CA TYR A 157 -3.58 -6.37 -9.40
C TYR A 157 -4.67 -6.52 -10.47
N ARG A 158 -4.33 -7.08 -11.65
CA ARG A 158 -5.32 -7.36 -12.71
C ARG A 158 -6.32 -8.42 -12.26
N GLU A 159 -5.86 -9.46 -11.58
CA GLU A 159 -6.69 -10.53 -11.06
C GLU A 159 -7.62 -10.02 -9.94
N ALA A 160 -7.09 -9.27 -8.99
CA ALA A 160 -7.82 -8.80 -7.82
C ALA A 160 -8.81 -7.66 -8.10
N GLY A 161 -8.54 -6.82 -9.10
CA GLY A 161 -9.35 -5.66 -9.45
C GLY A 161 -9.16 -4.44 -8.56
N ALA A 162 -9.69 -3.29 -8.99
CA ALA A 162 -9.41 -1.98 -8.39
C ALA A 162 -9.81 -1.86 -6.90
N ALA A 163 -10.95 -2.42 -6.52
CA ALA A 163 -11.43 -2.35 -5.14
C ALA A 163 -10.50 -3.09 -4.16
N ALA A 164 -10.00 -4.27 -4.56
CA ALA A 164 -9.07 -5.04 -3.75
C ALA A 164 -7.69 -4.34 -3.66
N VAL A 165 -7.24 -3.71 -4.74
CA VAL A 165 -6.00 -2.91 -4.74
C VAL A 165 -6.09 -1.74 -3.77
N GLU A 166 -7.24 -1.05 -3.72
CA GLU A 166 -7.46 0.03 -2.77
C GLU A 166 -7.55 -0.48 -1.31
N GLY A 167 -8.18 -1.64 -1.12
CA GLY A 167 -8.18 -2.34 0.17
C GLY A 167 -6.76 -2.71 0.63
N PHE A 168 -5.95 -3.26 -0.26
CA PHE A 168 -4.55 -3.59 -0.01
C PHE A 168 -3.74 -2.34 0.41
N ARG A 169 -3.89 -1.21 -0.30
CA ARG A 169 -3.22 0.05 0.05
C ARG A 169 -3.60 0.54 1.44
N ARG A 170 -4.90 0.47 1.80
CA ARG A 170 -5.37 0.88 3.13
C ARG A 170 -4.84 -0.01 4.24
N VAL A 171 -4.88 -1.31 4.07
CA VAL A 171 -4.38 -2.27 5.06
C VAL A 171 -2.87 -2.11 5.26
N THR A 172 -2.10 -2.07 4.17
CA THR A 172 -0.64 -1.92 4.25
C THR A 172 -0.22 -0.61 4.88
N ARG A 173 -0.90 0.53 4.57
CA ARG A 173 -0.68 1.79 5.28
C ARG A 173 -1.00 1.69 6.78
N GLY A 174 -2.06 0.98 7.15
CA GLY A 174 -2.43 0.78 8.55
C GLY A 174 -1.38 0.02 9.37
N ILE A 175 -0.59 -0.82 8.72
CA ILE A 175 0.50 -1.59 9.37
C ILE A 175 1.79 -0.75 9.51
N MET A 176 1.98 0.26 8.65
CA MET A 176 3.17 1.12 8.68
C MET A 176 3.18 1.99 9.93
N ASP A 177 4.37 2.25 10.47
CA ASP A 177 4.54 3.33 11.45
C ASP A 177 4.40 4.71 10.79
N ASP A 178 4.36 5.75 11.61
CA ASP A 178 4.08 7.11 11.14
C ASP A 178 5.15 7.64 10.17
N GLU A 179 6.42 7.28 10.37
CA GLU A 179 7.53 7.71 9.53
C GLU A 179 7.44 7.07 8.13
N ALA A 180 7.23 5.74 8.06
CA ALA A 180 7.05 5.05 6.79
C ALA A 180 5.80 5.52 6.05
N ARG A 181 4.71 5.79 6.80
CA ARG A 181 3.47 6.33 6.23
C ARG A 181 3.68 7.71 5.64
N ALA A 182 4.34 8.62 6.38
CA ALA A 182 4.66 9.96 5.92
C ALA A 182 5.53 9.94 4.66
N TYR A 183 6.49 9.01 4.57
CA TYR A 183 7.29 8.82 3.36
C TYR A 183 6.43 8.42 2.15
N VAL A 184 5.56 7.42 2.29
CA VAL A 184 4.69 6.94 1.20
C VAL A 184 3.72 8.04 0.76
N ASP A 185 3.09 8.73 1.70
CA ASP A 185 2.14 9.82 1.41
C ASP A 185 2.84 11.03 0.76
N GLY A 186 4.09 11.31 1.15
CA GLY A 186 4.93 12.32 0.49
C GLY A 186 5.21 11.95 -0.96
N ALA A 187 5.60 10.71 -1.21
CA ALA A 187 5.87 10.20 -2.55
C ALA A 187 4.63 10.24 -3.47
N GLU A 188 3.44 10.00 -2.95
CA GLU A 188 2.19 10.13 -3.72
C GLU A 188 1.87 11.57 -4.11
N ARG A 189 2.20 12.53 -3.27
CA ARG A 189 2.03 13.98 -3.56
C ARG A 189 3.13 14.55 -4.45
N GLY A 190 4.12 13.74 -4.86
CA GLY A 190 5.27 14.21 -5.63
C GLY A 190 6.23 15.10 -4.83
N ALA A 191 6.09 15.11 -3.51
CA ALA A 191 7.02 15.81 -2.63
C ALA A 191 8.32 15.00 -2.50
N PRO A 192 9.49 15.66 -2.47
CA PRO A 192 10.72 14.97 -2.12
C PRO A 192 10.53 14.35 -0.72
N PRO A 193 10.94 13.11 -0.51
CA PRO A 193 10.80 12.47 0.77
C PRO A 193 11.60 13.26 1.81
N ASN A 194 10.91 13.75 2.84
CA ASN A 194 11.54 14.27 4.04
C ASN A 194 11.48 13.17 5.10
N PRO A 195 12.54 12.39 5.29
CA PRO A 195 12.57 11.31 6.28
C PRO A 195 12.64 11.83 7.72
N HIS A 196 12.86 13.10 7.91
CA HIS A 196 12.82 13.75 9.21
C HIS A 196 11.79 14.89 9.17
N PRO A 197 10.57 14.71 9.69
CA PRO A 197 9.74 15.86 10.04
C PRO A 197 10.58 16.71 11.00
N ARG A 198 10.92 17.93 10.57
CA ARG A 198 11.63 18.88 11.43
C ARG A 198 10.80 18.96 12.70
N GLY A 199 11.41 18.56 13.82
CA GLY A 199 10.75 18.56 15.12
C GLY A 199 10.09 19.91 15.39
N ALA A 200 8.84 19.85 15.80
CA ALA A 200 8.16 20.96 16.43
C ALA A 200 8.69 21.14 17.85
#